data_e656a39b51f9b7da59fb9a0d149238bc
#
_entry.id   e656a39b51f9b7da59fb9a0d149238bc
#
_cell.length_a   1.000
_cell.length_b   1.000
_cell.length_c   1.000
_cell.angle_alpha   90.00
_cell.angle_beta   90.00
_cell.angle_gamma   90.00
#
_symmetry.space_group_name_H-M   'P 1'
#
loop_
_entity.id
_entity.type
_entity.pdbx_description
1 polymer ?
#
loop_
_entity_poly.entity_id
_entity_poly.type
_entity_poly.pdbx_seq_one_letter_code
_entity_poly.pdbx_strand_id
1 'polypeptide(L)'
;MKNNLLIAAAVAGLAVIGVVLTVKCITPKTMKTANTTDGTRYNWYFKQTTPGEQPAVCDNVDFLDDYDLIYMGNKDEKKIYLTFDMGYENGYTPAILDALKKHGAKAAFFVTGHYLDTNPEIIKRMAREGHLVCNHTDKHADLTAISDPAEFSAQIEGLSERYKELTGEAMPKYLRPPEGKYSKRELEMSEALGYKNVFWSFAYKDWLNDAQPSCEQAKERILSCTHNGMVALLHATSKTNSEIMDDLLSEWEKEGYSVLPISELEASPNR
;
A
#
# COMPACT_ATOMS: atom_id res chain seq x y z
N MET A 1 -45.69 14.46 79.66
CA MET A 1 -44.36 14.86 79.37
C MET A 1 -43.60 13.73 78.70
N LYS A 2 -43.67 13.63 77.43
CA LYS A 2 -42.83 12.71 76.63
C LYS A 2 -42.63 13.34 75.25
N ASN A 3 -41.39 13.77 74.96
CA ASN A 3 -41.01 14.31 73.70
C ASN A 3 -40.81 13.20 72.67
N ASN A 4 -41.57 13.24 71.59
CA ASN A 4 -41.31 12.39 70.41
C ASN A 4 -40.51 13.18 69.38
N LEU A 5 -39.29 12.76 69.19
CA LEU A 5 -38.39 13.26 68.11
C LEU A 5 -38.65 12.43 66.87
N LEU A 6 -39.15 13.06 65.82
CA LEU A 6 -39.29 12.46 64.49
C LEU A 6 -37.99 12.62 63.74
N ILE A 7 -37.37 11.49 63.43
CA ILE A 7 -36.20 11.44 62.53
C ILE A 7 -36.70 11.23 61.10
N ALA A 8 -36.54 12.22 60.25
CA ALA A 8 -36.77 12.10 58.82
C ALA A 8 -35.56 11.46 58.14
N ALA A 9 -35.73 10.25 57.60
CA ALA A 9 -34.73 9.59 56.79
C ALA A 9 -34.85 10.08 55.35
N ALA A 10 -33.80 10.78 54.86
CA ALA A 10 -33.68 11.13 53.44
C ALA A 10 -33.13 9.93 52.66
N VAL A 11 -33.94 9.37 51.79
CA VAL A 11 -33.49 8.34 50.82
C VAL A 11 -32.90 9.03 49.63
N ALA A 12 -31.55 9.00 49.51
CA ALA A 12 -30.85 9.43 48.32
C ALA A 12 -30.96 8.33 47.24
N GLY A 13 -31.73 8.56 46.21
CA GLY A 13 -31.81 7.68 45.05
C GLY A 13 -30.57 7.84 44.16
N LEU A 14 -29.71 6.82 44.12
CA LEU A 14 -28.65 6.70 43.14
C LEU A 14 -29.25 6.28 41.78
N ALA A 15 -29.32 7.21 40.85
CA ALA A 15 -29.59 6.89 39.44
C ALA A 15 -28.37 6.23 38.82
N VAL A 16 -28.37 4.94 38.64
CA VAL A 16 -27.39 4.20 37.85
C VAL A 16 -27.69 4.43 36.39
N ILE A 17 -26.93 5.33 35.74
CA ILE A 17 -26.94 5.48 34.28
C ILE A 17 -26.22 4.28 33.69
N GLY A 18 -26.97 3.29 33.24
CA GLY A 18 -26.43 2.16 32.50
C GLY A 18 -25.99 2.61 31.11
N VAL A 19 -24.68 2.76 30.92
CA VAL A 19 -24.10 2.90 29.57
C VAL A 19 -24.19 1.53 28.88
N VAL A 20 -25.18 1.36 28.02
CA VAL A 20 -25.28 0.18 27.15
C VAL A 20 -24.20 0.34 26.07
N LEU A 21 -23.01 -0.23 26.29
CA LEU A 21 -22.04 -0.46 25.26
C LEU A 21 -22.57 -1.48 24.27
N THR A 22 -23.12 -1.02 23.14
CA THR A 22 -23.41 -1.89 22.01
C THR A 22 -22.09 -2.37 21.44
N VAL A 23 -21.62 -3.52 21.90
CA VAL A 23 -20.56 -4.26 21.21
C VAL A 23 -21.16 -4.68 19.86
N LYS A 24 -20.80 -3.99 18.78
CA LYS A 24 -21.01 -4.51 17.43
C LYS A 24 -20.23 -5.82 17.36
N CYS A 25 -20.94 -6.95 17.47
CA CYS A 25 -20.40 -8.23 17.07
C CYS A 25 -20.00 -8.09 15.60
N ILE A 26 -18.69 -7.92 15.37
CA ILE A 26 -18.09 -8.16 14.06
C ILE A 26 -18.23 -9.67 13.89
N THR A 27 -19.27 -10.11 13.18
CA THR A 27 -19.37 -11.49 12.72
C THR A 27 -18.11 -11.72 11.88
N PRO A 28 -17.27 -12.72 12.21
CA PRO A 28 -16.16 -13.06 11.34
C PRO A 28 -16.76 -13.35 9.97
N LYS A 29 -16.31 -12.58 8.95
CA LYS A 29 -16.63 -12.86 7.54
C LYS A 29 -16.28 -14.34 7.37
N THR A 30 -17.27 -15.17 7.16
CA THR A 30 -17.10 -16.63 7.04
C THR A 30 -15.96 -16.80 6.03
N MET A 31 -14.85 -17.40 6.46
CA MET A 31 -13.78 -17.78 5.55
C MET A 31 -14.45 -18.60 4.45
N LYS A 32 -14.64 -18.00 3.29
CA LYS A 32 -14.86 -18.78 2.08
C LYS A 32 -13.62 -19.65 2.01
N THR A 33 -13.75 -20.93 2.26
CA THR A 33 -12.71 -21.91 2.00
C THR A 33 -12.25 -21.61 0.59
N ALA A 34 -11.01 -21.15 0.43
CA ALA A 34 -10.42 -20.86 -0.86
C ALA A 34 -10.40 -22.17 -1.65
N ASN A 35 -11.49 -22.44 -2.33
CA ASN A 35 -11.70 -23.66 -3.10
C ASN A 35 -11.56 -23.38 -4.60
N THR A 36 -10.96 -22.24 -4.96
CA THR A 36 -10.64 -22.02 -6.36
C THR A 36 -9.32 -22.67 -6.68
N THR A 37 -9.42 -23.65 -7.51
CA THR A 37 -8.29 -24.31 -8.19
C THR A 37 -7.68 -23.43 -9.29
N ASP A 38 -8.29 -22.28 -9.59
CA ASP A 38 -7.87 -21.43 -10.72
C ASP A 38 -6.60 -20.64 -10.36
N GLY A 39 -5.47 -21.25 -10.71
CA GLY A 39 -4.15 -20.68 -10.65
C GLY A 39 -3.67 -20.08 -11.97
N THR A 40 -4.57 -19.84 -12.92
CA THR A 40 -4.23 -19.21 -14.20
C THR A 40 -3.53 -17.89 -13.95
N ARG A 41 -2.29 -17.78 -14.43
CA ARG A 41 -1.46 -16.60 -14.24
C ARG A 41 -1.80 -15.51 -15.22
N TYR A 42 -2.02 -14.32 -14.69
CA TYR A 42 -2.14 -13.06 -15.42
C TYR A 42 -0.98 -12.15 -15.07
N ASN A 43 -0.74 -11.14 -15.92
CA ASN A 43 0.22 -10.07 -15.66
C ASN A 43 -0.52 -8.75 -15.61
N TRP A 44 -0.21 -7.91 -14.64
CA TRP A 44 -0.76 -6.57 -14.55
C TRP A 44 -0.22 -5.71 -15.69
N TYR A 45 -1.08 -4.92 -16.33
CA TYR A 45 -0.69 -3.95 -17.34
C TYR A 45 -1.64 -2.75 -17.34
N PHE A 46 -1.15 -1.66 -17.90
CA PHE A 46 -1.96 -0.48 -18.19
C PHE A 46 -1.71 0.00 -19.63
N LYS A 47 -2.71 0.67 -20.22
CA LYS A 47 -2.63 1.28 -21.56
C LYS A 47 -2.95 2.76 -21.45
N GLN A 48 -1.95 3.61 -21.58
CA GLN A 48 -2.15 5.05 -21.71
C GLN A 48 -2.64 5.35 -23.13
N THR A 49 -3.80 5.99 -23.23
CA THR A 49 -4.38 6.39 -24.52
C THR A 49 -4.24 7.87 -24.78
N THR A 50 -4.43 8.69 -23.75
CA THR A 50 -4.37 10.14 -23.82
C THR A 50 -3.48 10.67 -22.68
N PRO A 51 -2.55 11.61 -22.93
CA PRO A 51 -1.81 12.26 -21.87
C PRO A 51 -2.75 12.95 -20.87
N GLY A 52 -2.46 12.82 -19.57
CA GLY A 52 -3.25 13.42 -18.50
C GLY A 52 -4.55 12.69 -18.13
N GLU A 53 -4.98 11.71 -18.91
CA GLU A 53 -6.16 10.89 -18.60
C GLU A 53 -5.76 9.57 -17.93
N GLN A 54 -6.67 9.02 -17.15
CA GLN A 54 -6.47 7.71 -16.53
C GLN A 54 -6.34 6.61 -17.59
N PRO A 55 -5.35 5.72 -17.48
CA PRO A 55 -5.19 4.61 -18.43
C PRO A 55 -6.23 3.53 -18.21
N ALA A 56 -6.52 2.75 -19.26
CA ALA A 56 -7.17 1.46 -19.09
C ALA A 56 -6.19 0.46 -18.43
N VAL A 57 -6.68 -0.33 -17.49
CA VAL A 57 -5.91 -1.37 -16.80
C VAL A 57 -6.57 -2.72 -16.98
N CYS A 58 -5.80 -3.74 -17.37
CA CYS A 58 -6.24 -5.15 -17.47
C CYS A 58 -7.66 -5.31 -18.05
N ASP A 59 -7.95 -4.57 -19.12
CA ASP A 59 -9.28 -4.42 -19.74
C ASP A 59 -9.89 -5.72 -20.32
N ASN A 60 -9.16 -6.83 -20.24
CA ASN A 60 -9.57 -8.15 -20.69
C ASN A 60 -9.71 -9.19 -19.56
N VAL A 61 -9.80 -8.74 -18.29
CA VAL A 61 -9.92 -9.64 -17.13
C VAL A 61 -11.11 -9.22 -16.26
N ASP A 62 -12.20 -9.96 -16.37
CA ASP A 62 -13.50 -9.58 -15.81
C ASP A 62 -13.60 -9.75 -14.29
N PHE A 63 -12.85 -10.69 -13.69
CA PHE A 63 -13.00 -11.02 -12.27
C PHE A 63 -12.31 -10.03 -11.31
N LEU A 64 -11.50 -9.08 -11.80
CA LEU A 64 -10.75 -8.16 -10.92
C LEU A 64 -11.67 -7.24 -10.12
N ASP A 65 -12.86 -6.93 -10.64
CA ASP A 65 -13.85 -6.10 -9.92
C ASP A 65 -14.50 -6.81 -8.72
N ASP A 66 -14.27 -8.12 -8.57
CA ASP A 66 -14.71 -8.91 -7.42
C ASP A 66 -13.80 -8.72 -6.18
N TYR A 67 -12.63 -8.07 -6.34
CA TYR A 67 -11.58 -7.92 -5.32
C TYR A 67 -11.34 -6.47 -4.95
N ASP A 68 -10.96 -6.23 -3.68
CA ASP A 68 -10.58 -4.90 -3.18
C ASP A 68 -9.13 -4.57 -3.56
N LEU A 69 -8.95 -4.13 -4.82
CA LEU A 69 -7.64 -3.80 -5.38
C LEU A 69 -7.35 -2.31 -5.31
N ILE A 70 -6.09 -1.95 -5.11
CA ILE A 70 -5.57 -0.58 -5.21
C ILE A 70 -4.68 -0.47 -6.44
N TYR A 71 -5.03 0.36 -7.40
CA TYR A 71 -4.23 0.61 -8.60
C TYR A 71 -4.41 2.01 -9.19
N MET A 72 -5.47 2.71 -8.81
CA MET A 72 -5.80 4.03 -9.32
C MET A 72 -6.80 4.73 -8.39
N GLY A 73 -6.67 6.03 -8.19
CA GLY A 73 -7.56 6.83 -7.36
C GLY A 73 -8.67 7.52 -8.17
N ASN A 74 -9.31 8.50 -7.54
CA ASN A 74 -10.39 9.28 -8.14
C ASN A 74 -9.88 10.14 -9.31
N LYS A 75 -10.54 10.06 -10.47
CA LYS A 75 -10.23 10.83 -11.69
C LYS A 75 -10.46 12.33 -11.56
N ASP A 76 -11.26 12.76 -10.60
CA ASP A 76 -11.62 14.17 -10.39
C ASP A 76 -10.71 14.85 -9.34
N GLU A 77 -9.74 14.13 -8.76
CA GLU A 77 -8.86 14.62 -7.72
C GLU A 77 -7.39 14.61 -8.16
N LYS A 78 -6.73 15.76 -8.07
CA LYS A 78 -5.29 15.89 -8.33
C LYS A 78 -4.47 15.29 -7.19
N LYS A 79 -4.52 13.96 -7.07
CA LYS A 79 -3.77 13.17 -6.10
C LYS A 79 -2.86 12.18 -6.81
N ILE A 80 -1.67 12.00 -6.28
CA ILE A 80 -0.69 11.01 -6.72
C ILE A 80 -0.33 10.15 -5.52
N TYR A 81 -0.28 8.86 -5.73
CA TYR A 81 0.14 7.87 -4.73
C TYR A 81 1.45 7.25 -5.20
N LEU A 82 2.55 7.75 -4.62
CA LEU A 82 3.89 7.34 -5.02
C LEU A 82 4.28 6.05 -4.31
N THR A 83 4.72 5.06 -5.07
CA THR A 83 5.08 3.75 -4.55
C THR A 83 6.41 3.26 -5.13
N PHE A 84 7.16 2.52 -4.33
CA PHE A 84 8.47 1.98 -4.70
C PHE A 84 8.55 0.48 -4.42
N ASP A 85 9.05 -0.30 -5.37
CA ASP A 85 9.42 -1.70 -5.14
C ASP A 85 10.90 -1.78 -4.77
N MET A 86 11.19 -2.49 -3.66
CA MET A 86 12.46 -2.47 -2.96
C MET A 86 13.02 -3.90 -2.81
N GLY A 87 13.80 -4.34 -3.78
CA GLY A 87 14.51 -5.63 -3.74
C GLY A 87 15.95 -5.52 -3.25
N TYR A 88 16.65 -4.48 -3.69
CA TYR A 88 18.05 -4.19 -3.40
C TYR A 88 18.26 -2.70 -3.12
N GLU A 89 19.40 -2.36 -2.49
CA GLU A 89 19.82 -0.98 -2.24
C GLU A 89 21.09 -0.67 -3.05
N ASN A 90 21.04 0.44 -3.79
CA ASN A 90 22.16 0.95 -4.58
C ASN A 90 22.73 2.28 -4.02
N GLY A 91 22.34 2.68 -2.82
CA GLY A 91 22.75 3.93 -2.18
C GLY A 91 21.89 5.14 -2.53
N TYR A 92 20.76 4.94 -3.23
CA TYR A 92 19.92 6.05 -3.73
C TYR A 92 18.68 6.32 -2.88
N THR A 93 18.21 5.36 -2.11
CA THR A 93 17.03 5.52 -1.24
C THR A 93 17.12 6.70 -0.27
N PRO A 94 18.28 6.98 0.37
CA PRO A 94 18.39 8.15 1.25
C PRO A 94 18.06 9.48 0.58
N ALA A 95 18.48 9.69 -0.67
CA ALA A 95 18.20 10.91 -1.43
C ALA A 95 16.70 11.03 -1.78
N ILE A 96 16.05 9.91 -2.12
CA ILE A 96 14.61 9.86 -2.36
C ILE A 96 13.84 10.25 -1.07
N LEU A 97 14.23 9.69 0.08
CA LEU A 97 13.62 10.03 1.37
C LEU A 97 13.82 11.50 1.74
N ASP A 98 15.00 12.07 1.47
CA ASP A 98 15.28 13.49 1.70
C ASP A 98 14.37 14.39 0.83
N ALA A 99 14.17 14.05 -0.44
CA ALA A 99 13.26 14.77 -1.32
C ALA A 99 11.81 14.67 -0.84
N LEU A 100 11.32 13.47 -0.51
CA LEU A 100 9.98 13.26 0.04
C LEU A 100 9.76 14.07 1.32
N LYS A 101 10.74 14.09 2.21
CA LYS A 101 10.68 14.86 3.46
C LYS A 101 10.62 16.36 3.21
N LYS A 102 11.42 16.88 2.27
CA LYS A 102 11.45 18.30 1.90
C LYS A 102 10.08 18.79 1.42
N HIS A 103 9.37 17.96 0.65
CA HIS A 103 8.04 18.27 0.12
C HIS A 103 6.87 17.81 1.03
N GLY A 104 7.15 17.26 2.21
CA GLY A 104 6.10 16.73 3.10
C GLY A 104 5.33 15.54 2.51
N ALA A 105 5.81 14.96 1.41
CA ALA A 105 5.18 13.85 0.71
C ALA A 105 5.37 12.53 1.44
N LYS A 106 4.37 11.64 1.34
CA LYS A 106 4.42 10.28 1.90
C LYS A 106 4.26 9.26 0.79
N ALA A 107 5.12 8.24 0.81
CA ALA A 107 5.12 7.16 -0.18
C ALA A 107 4.92 5.79 0.49
N ALA A 108 4.64 4.78 -0.32
CA ALA A 108 4.64 3.39 0.10
C ALA A 108 5.85 2.65 -0.50
N PHE A 109 6.57 1.90 0.35
CA PHE A 109 7.75 1.12 -0.03
C PHE A 109 7.42 -0.36 0.14
N PHE A 110 7.28 -1.08 -0.97
CA PHE A 110 7.02 -2.51 -0.99
C PHE A 110 8.36 -3.24 -0.91
N VAL A 111 8.68 -3.76 0.28
CA VAL A 111 10.01 -4.32 0.56
C VAL A 111 9.99 -5.83 0.52
N THR A 112 11.07 -6.43 0.01
CA THR A 112 11.32 -7.87 0.13
C THR A 112 11.98 -8.20 1.47
N GLY A 113 11.99 -9.50 1.84
CA GLY A 113 12.73 -9.96 3.01
C GLY A 113 14.22 -9.65 2.92
N HIS A 114 14.82 -9.81 1.75
CA HIS A 114 16.23 -9.45 1.51
C HIS A 114 16.50 -7.97 1.80
N TYR A 115 15.64 -7.07 1.31
CA TYR A 115 15.81 -5.63 1.54
C TYR A 115 15.70 -5.28 3.03
N LEU A 116 14.73 -5.88 3.73
CA LEU A 116 14.52 -5.66 5.17
C LEU A 116 15.74 -6.10 5.98
N ASP A 117 16.31 -7.28 5.67
CA ASP A 117 17.42 -7.85 6.41
C ASP A 117 18.74 -7.09 6.16
N THR A 118 18.94 -6.58 4.94
CA THR A 118 20.20 -5.93 4.56
C THR A 118 20.21 -4.41 4.81
N ASN A 119 19.02 -3.78 4.96
CA ASN A 119 18.90 -2.32 5.09
C ASN A 119 18.03 -1.88 6.28
N PRO A 120 18.23 -2.44 7.50
CA PRO A 120 17.34 -2.19 8.64
C PRO A 120 17.24 -0.72 9.03
N GLU A 121 18.32 0.07 8.89
CA GLU A 121 18.31 1.49 9.25
C GLU A 121 17.50 2.35 8.26
N ILE A 122 17.47 1.97 6.97
CA ILE A 122 16.63 2.63 5.97
C ILE A 122 15.15 2.31 6.26
N ILE A 123 14.83 1.05 6.57
CA ILE A 123 13.47 0.64 6.97
C ILE A 123 12.99 1.43 8.19
N LYS A 124 13.81 1.52 9.25
CA LYS A 124 13.47 2.32 10.44
C LYS A 124 13.31 3.80 10.10
N ARG A 125 14.10 4.33 9.16
CA ARG A 125 13.96 5.70 8.68
C ARG A 125 12.63 5.90 7.97
N MET A 126 12.25 5.02 7.05
CA MET A 126 10.96 5.07 6.37
C MET A 126 9.79 5.12 7.35
N ALA A 127 9.78 4.23 8.35
CA ALA A 127 8.75 4.17 9.38
C ALA A 127 8.71 5.48 10.21
N ARG A 128 9.85 5.94 10.72
CA ARG A 128 9.93 7.19 11.52
C ARG A 128 9.52 8.43 10.75
N GLU A 129 9.74 8.47 9.44
CA GLU A 129 9.34 9.58 8.58
C GLU A 129 7.88 9.47 8.11
N GLY A 130 7.14 8.42 8.55
CA GLY A 130 5.71 8.23 8.31
C GLY A 130 5.39 7.73 6.91
N HIS A 131 6.32 7.06 6.26
CA HIS A 131 6.07 6.31 5.04
C HIS A 131 5.48 4.94 5.37
N LEU A 132 4.74 4.37 4.42
CA LEU A 132 4.22 3.01 4.55
C LEU A 132 5.28 2.01 4.07
N VAL A 133 5.73 1.13 4.97
CA VAL A 133 6.56 -0.02 4.59
C VAL A 133 5.63 -1.21 4.40
N CYS A 134 5.50 -1.68 3.16
CA CYS A 134 4.50 -2.65 2.72
C CYS A 134 5.17 -3.95 2.26
N ASN A 135 4.37 -4.99 2.09
CA ASN A 135 4.84 -6.33 1.78
C ASN A 135 5.08 -6.54 0.28
N HIS A 136 6.28 -7.00 -0.09
CA HIS A 136 6.64 -7.44 -1.45
C HIS A 136 7.13 -8.89 -1.46
N THR A 137 6.64 -9.70 -0.54
CA THR A 137 7.00 -11.09 -0.26
C THR A 137 8.42 -11.27 0.33
N ASP A 138 8.64 -12.38 1.00
CA ASP A 138 9.94 -12.66 1.60
C ASP A 138 11.04 -12.86 0.53
N LYS A 139 10.75 -13.64 -0.50
CA LYS A 139 11.75 -14.07 -1.51
C LYS A 139 11.49 -13.53 -2.92
N HIS A 140 10.61 -12.54 -3.07
CA HIS A 140 10.17 -12.06 -4.38
C HIS A 140 9.64 -13.21 -5.27
N ALA A 141 8.91 -14.14 -4.65
CA ALA A 141 8.39 -15.34 -5.31
C ALA A 141 7.20 -15.03 -6.22
N ASP A 142 7.06 -15.78 -7.32
CA ASP A 142 5.84 -15.79 -8.12
C ASP A 142 4.71 -16.44 -7.31
N LEU A 143 3.86 -15.63 -6.69
CA LEU A 143 2.78 -16.10 -5.82
C LEU A 143 1.73 -16.95 -6.56
N THR A 144 1.61 -16.79 -7.88
CA THR A 144 0.67 -17.58 -8.68
C THR A 144 1.08 -19.06 -8.79
N ALA A 145 2.37 -19.36 -8.60
CA ALA A 145 2.89 -20.70 -8.61
C ALA A 145 2.65 -21.45 -7.29
N ILE A 146 2.33 -20.74 -6.20
CA ILE A 146 2.11 -21.30 -4.88
C ILE A 146 0.65 -21.72 -4.75
N SER A 147 0.42 -23.00 -4.47
CA SER A 147 -0.94 -23.55 -4.26
C SER A 147 -1.21 -23.93 -2.81
N ASP A 148 -0.16 -24.12 -2.01
CA ASP A 148 -0.28 -24.43 -0.58
C ASP A 148 -0.48 -23.12 0.22
N PRO A 149 -1.60 -22.97 0.95
CA PRO A 149 -1.86 -21.79 1.78
C PRO A 149 -0.80 -21.55 2.87
N ALA A 150 -0.17 -22.60 3.40
CA ALA A 150 0.87 -22.44 4.42
C ALA A 150 2.15 -21.87 3.81
N GLU A 151 2.55 -22.36 2.63
CA GLU A 151 3.68 -21.80 1.88
C GLU A 151 3.42 -20.35 1.46
N PHE A 152 2.20 -20.05 0.99
CA PHE A 152 1.78 -18.71 0.65
C PHE A 152 1.86 -17.75 1.86
N SER A 153 1.27 -18.16 2.98
CA SER A 153 1.33 -17.39 4.22
C SER A 153 2.77 -17.13 4.67
N ALA A 154 3.65 -18.12 4.57
CA ALA A 154 5.06 -17.98 4.94
C ALA A 154 5.79 -16.89 4.14
N GLN A 155 5.46 -16.69 2.85
CA GLN A 155 6.04 -15.62 2.02
C GLN A 155 5.63 -14.23 2.50
N ILE A 156 4.51 -14.09 3.18
CA ILE A 156 3.89 -12.81 3.54
C ILE A 156 4.02 -12.52 5.03
N GLU A 157 3.53 -13.42 5.88
CA GLU A 157 3.48 -13.18 7.32
C GLU A 157 4.88 -13.20 7.97
N GLY A 158 5.80 -14.05 7.49
CA GLY A 158 7.17 -14.10 8.01
C GLY A 158 7.92 -12.76 7.81
N LEU A 159 7.68 -12.07 6.69
CA LEU A 159 8.22 -10.73 6.47
C LEU A 159 7.57 -9.71 7.41
N SER A 160 6.26 -9.78 7.60
CA SER A 160 5.52 -8.87 8.49
C SER A 160 5.95 -9.00 9.96
N GLU A 161 6.22 -10.23 10.41
CA GLU A 161 6.73 -10.49 11.76
C GLU A 161 8.12 -9.88 11.96
N ARG A 162 9.05 -10.09 11.04
CA ARG A 162 10.40 -9.50 11.09
C ARG A 162 10.37 -7.96 11.04
N TYR A 163 9.47 -7.37 10.25
CA TYR A 163 9.28 -5.93 10.25
C TYR A 163 8.83 -5.42 11.63
N LYS A 164 7.89 -6.12 12.25
CA LYS A 164 7.41 -5.79 13.60
C LYS A 164 8.51 -5.94 14.66
N GLU A 165 9.33 -6.97 14.56
CA GLU A 165 10.50 -7.15 15.45
C GLU A 165 11.51 -6.01 15.28
N LEU A 166 11.74 -5.56 14.04
CA LEU A 166 12.70 -4.51 13.71
C LEU A 166 12.25 -3.11 14.15
N THR A 167 10.96 -2.80 14.00
CA THR A 167 10.43 -1.43 14.17
C THR A 167 9.57 -1.25 15.42
N GLY A 168 9.02 -2.34 15.97
CA GLY A 168 8.00 -2.32 17.01
C GLY A 168 6.58 -2.06 16.50
N GLU A 169 6.41 -1.81 15.20
CA GLU A 169 5.12 -1.50 14.57
C GLU A 169 4.62 -2.65 13.70
N ALA A 170 3.31 -2.80 13.58
CA ALA A 170 2.73 -3.78 12.66
C ALA A 170 2.92 -3.30 11.20
N MET A 171 3.32 -4.21 10.30
CA MET A 171 3.37 -3.91 8.87
C MET A 171 1.95 -3.67 8.34
N PRO A 172 1.70 -2.58 7.60
CA PRO A 172 0.40 -2.35 6.96
C PRO A 172 0.03 -3.50 6.02
N LYS A 173 -1.26 -3.85 5.98
CA LYS A 173 -1.77 -4.98 5.20
C LYS A 173 -1.94 -4.65 3.71
N TYR A 174 -0.86 -4.16 3.08
CA TYR A 174 -0.75 -3.94 1.64
C TYR A 174 0.29 -4.89 1.07
N LEU A 175 -0.09 -5.64 0.04
CA LEU A 175 0.76 -6.58 -0.68
C LEU A 175 0.89 -6.13 -2.13
N ARG A 176 2.11 -6.12 -2.66
CA ARG A 176 2.30 -6.03 -4.10
C ARG A 176 2.85 -7.36 -4.60
N PRO A 177 2.10 -8.07 -5.45
CA PRO A 177 2.60 -9.30 -6.06
C PRO A 177 3.83 -9.00 -6.91
N PRO A 178 4.92 -9.79 -6.76
CA PRO A 178 6.12 -9.65 -7.56
C PRO A 178 5.83 -9.62 -9.08
N GLU A 179 6.49 -8.69 -9.78
CA GLU A 179 6.35 -8.49 -11.23
C GLU A 179 4.90 -8.17 -11.70
N GLY A 180 3.98 -7.89 -10.78
CA GLY A 180 2.56 -7.73 -11.09
C GLY A 180 1.89 -9.00 -11.60
N LYS A 181 2.44 -10.18 -11.26
CA LYS A 181 1.83 -11.46 -11.56
C LYS A 181 0.74 -11.78 -10.55
N TYR A 182 -0.44 -12.14 -11.02
CA TYR A 182 -1.56 -12.48 -10.16
C TYR A 182 -2.38 -13.63 -10.74
N SER A 183 -3.18 -14.25 -9.90
CA SER A 183 -4.21 -15.22 -10.27
C SER A 183 -5.40 -15.07 -9.34
N LYS A 184 -6.54 -15.63 -9.73
CA LYS A 184 -7.73 -15.62 -8.87
C LYS A 184 -7.42 -16.26 -7.49
N ARG A 185 -6.72 -17.39 -7.49
CA ARG A 185 -6.28 -18.06 -6.26
C ARG A 185 -5.35 -17.18 -5.39
N GLU A 186 -4.39 -16.51 -6.01
CA GLU A 186 -3.47 -15.59 -5.30
C GLU A 186 -4.24 -14.46 -4.61
N LEU A 187 -5.16 -13.80 -5.33
CA LEU A 187 -5.99 -12.72 -4.79
C LEU A 187 -6.86 -13.20 -3.62
N GLU A 188 -7.47 -14.38 -3.73
CA GLU A 188 -8.26 -14.97 -2.64
C GLU A 188 -7.42 -15.31 -1.40
N MET A 189 -6.20 -15.83 -1.61
CA MET A 189 -5.30 -16.17 -0.51
C MET A 189 -4.77 -14.93 0.20
N SER A 190 -4.44 -13.86 -0.51
CA SER A 190 -4.00 -12.60 0.08
C SER A 190 -5.14 -11.89 0.84
N GLU A 191 -6.37 -11.88 0.30
CA GLU A 191 -7.54 -11.37 1.02
C GLU A 191 -7.86 -12.19 2.29
N ALA A 192 -7.69 -13.53 2.25
CA ALA A 192 -7.87 -14.38 3.42
C ALA A 192 -6.90 -14.03 4.56
N LEU A 193 -5.70 -13.55 4.25
CA LEU A 193 -4.72 -13.02 5.20
C LEU A 193 -4.98 -11.55 5.58
N GLY A 194 -6.01 -10.93 5.01
CA GLY A 194 -6.40 -9.54 5.27
C GLY A 194 -5.60 -8.51 4.49
N TYR A 195 -4.85 -8.91 3.45
CA TYR A 195 -4.11 -7.98 2.62
C TYR A 195 -4.96 -7.44 1.47
N LYS A 196 -4.73 -6.16 1.15
CA LYS A 196 -5.16 -5.53 -0.11
C LYS A 196 -4.02 -5.62 -1.12
N ASN A 197 -4.34 -6.10 -2.32
CA ASN A 197 -3.36 -6.13 -3.40
C ASN A 197 -3.22 -4.74 -4.03
N VAL A 198 -1.96 -4.29 -4.19
CA VAL A 198 -1.64 -2.96 -4.71
C VAL A 198 -0.88 -3.10 -6.02
N PHE A 199 -1.51 -2.65 -7.09
CA PHE A 199 -0.91 -2.53 -8.41
C PHE A 199 -0.64 -1.06 -8.74
N TRP A 200 -0.65 -0.68 -10.02
CA TRP A 200 -0.30 0.67 -10.46
C TRP A 200 -1.07 1.07 -11.71
N SER A 201 -1.18 2.35 -11.94
CA SER A 201 -1.68 2.95 -13.19
C SER A 201 -0.56 3.61 -14.01
N PHE A 202 0.64 3.70 -13.44
CA PHE A 202 1.84 4.15 -14.12
C PHE A 202 3.07 3.39 -13.64
N ALA A 203 3.91 2.97 -14.56
CA ALA A 203 5.26 2.46 -14.34
C ALA A 203 6.11 2.70 -15.59
N TYR A 204 7.41 2.69 -15.44
CA TYR A 204 8.33 2.68 -16.56
C TYR A 204 9.57 1.84 -16.23
N LYS A 205 10.38 1.55 -17.23
CA LYS A 205 11.54 0.67 -17.07
C LYS A 205 12.71 1.43 -16.45
N ASP A 206 12.77 1.45 -15.11
CA ASP A 206 13.75 2.19 -14.31
C ASP A 206 14.68 1.30 -13.45
N TRP A 207 14.47 -0.01 -13.43
CA TRP A 207 15.19 -0.95 -12.56
C TRP A 207 16.49 -1.51 -13.14
N LEU A 208 16.80 -1.24 -14.42
CA LEU A 208 18.02 -1.74 -15.05
C LEU A 208 19.20 -0.80 -14.72
N ASN A 209 20.14 -1.29 -13.92
CA ASN A 209 21.30 -0.50 -13.47
C ASN A 209 22.15 0.04 -14.64
N ASP A 210 22.31 -0.75 -15.70
CA ASP A 210 23.17 -0.44 -16.84
C ASP A 210 22.42 0.24 -18.01
N ALA A 211 21.12 0.48 -17.88
CA ALA A 211 20.28 1.03 -18.93
C ALA A 211 19.24 2.00 -18.38
N GLN A 212 19.68 2.92 -17.55
CA GLN A 212 18.84 4.00 -17.00
C GLN A 212 18.56 5.04 -18.10
N PRO A 213 17.33 5.56 -18.21
CA PRO A 213 17.06 6.73 -19.02
C PRO A 213 17.78 7.96 -18.46
N SER A 214 18.01 8.98 -19.26
CA SER A 214 18.48 10.27 -18.75
C SER A 214 17.43 10.90 -17.81
N CYS A 215 17.86 11.80 -16.94
CA CYS A 215 16.95 12.54 -16.04
C CYS A 215 15.84 13.27 -16.82
N GLU A 216 16.19 13.86 -17.95
CA GLU A 216 15.25 14.56 -18.83
C GLU A 216 14.20 13.60 -19.41
N GLN A 217 14.64 12.47 -19.99
CA GLN A 217 13.73 11.45 -20.53
C GLN A 217 12.83 10.83 -19.47
N ALA A 218 13.34 10.56 -18.28
CA ALA A 218 12.56 10.01 -17.18
C ALA A 218 11.52 11.02 -16.70
N LYS A 219 11.88 12.28 -16.48
CA LYS A 219 10.96 13.36 -16.10
C LYS A 219 9.86 13.55 -17.13
N GLU A 220 10.24 13.69 -18.41
CA GLU A 220 9.28 13.81 -19.51
C GLU A 220 8.32 12.62 -19.54
N ARG A 221 8.82 11.40 -19.41
CA ARG A 221 8.00 10.19 -19.39
C ARG A 221 7.01 10.17 -18.24
N ILE A 222 7.43 10.50 -17.02
CA ILE A 222 6.58 10.53 -15.84
C ILE A 222 5.53 11.63 -15.96
N LEU A 223 5.95 12.86 -16.27
CA LEU A 223 5.05 14.01 -16.35
C LEU A 223 4.03 13.87 -17.48
N SER A 224 4.42 13.37 -18.65
CA SER A 224 3.49 13.16 -19.78
C SER A 224 2.42 12.10 -19.49
N CYS A 225 2.66 11.21 -18.52
CA CYS A 225 1.71 10.17 -18.10
C CYS A 225 1.01 10.50 -16.78
N THR A 226 1.35 11.63 -16.15
CA THR A 226 0.70 12.05 -14.90
C THR A 226 -0.79 12.27 -15.14
N HIS A 227 -1.61 11.71 -14.27
CA HIS A 227 -3.07 11.83 -14.30
C HIS A 227 -3.65 11.85 -12.89
N ASN A 228 -4.85 12.34 -12.75
CA ASN A 228 -5.56 12.36 -11.47
C ASN A 228 -5.69 10.95 -10.89
N GLY A 229 -5.41 10.80 -9.61
CA GLY A 229 -5.47 9.51 -8.92
C GLY A 229 -4.36 8.52 -9.29
N MET A 230 -3.24 8.98 -9.88
CA MET A 230 -2.14 8.11 -10.30
C MET A 230 -1.54 7.32 -9.14
N VAL A 231 -1.51 6.01 -9.26
CA VAL A 231 -0.65 5.13 -8.44
C VAL A 231 0.61 4.86 -9.26
N ALA A 232 1.70 5.51 -8.89
CA ALA A 232 2.98 5.42 -9.62
C ALA A 232 3.87 4.35 -9.00
N LEU A 233 4.30 3.37 -9.81
CA LEU A 233 5.33 2.42 -9.44
C LEU A 233 6.69 2.89 -9.97
N LEU A 234 7.63 3.08 -9.06
CA LEU A 234 9.04 3.37 -9.31
C LEU A 234 9.93 2.36 -8.56
N HIS A 235 11.23 2.37 -8.85
CA HIS A 235 12.22 1.58 -8.11
C HIS A 235 13.28 2.52 -7.53
N ALA A 236 13.58 2.37 -6.23
CA ALA A 236 14.59 3.19 -5.57
C ALA A 236 16.03 2.75 -5.87
N THR A 237 16.22 1.62 -6.56
CA THR A 237 17.50 1.21 -7.14
C THR A 237 17.92 2.10 -8.31
N SER A 238 17.02 2.94 -8.85
CA SER A 238 17.27 3.85 -9.96
C SER A 238 18.01 5.09 -9.49
N LYS A 239 19.22 5.28 -10.02
CA LYS A 239 19.97 6.54 -9.85
C LYS A 239 19.18 7.71 -10.41
N THR A 240 18.64 7.54 -11.61
CA THR A 240 17.84 8.57 -12.29
C THR A 240 16.66 9.01 -11.44
N ASN A 241 15.90 8.07 -10.84
CA ASN A 241 14.77 8.42 -9.95
C ASN A 241 15.25 9.23 -8.74
N SER A 242 16.40 8.90 -8.16
CA SER A 242 16.93 9.64 -7.01
C SER A 242 17.35 11.08 -7.38
N GLU A 243 17.88 11.27 -8.58
CA GLU A 243 18.32 12.58 -9.07
C GLU A 243 17.15 13.50 -9.46
N ILE A 244 16.03 12.95 -9.94
CA ILE A 244 14.88 13.75 -10.41
C ILE A 244 13.80 13.93 -9.36
N MET A 245 13.84 13.24 -8.24
CA MET A 245 12.71 13.18 -7.27
C MET A 245 12.31 14.55 -6.75
N ASP A 246 13.26 15.39 -6.36
CA ASP A 246 13.01 16.75 -5.86
C ASP A 246 12.33 17.63 -6.92
N ASP A 247 12.85 17.61 -8.13
CA ASP A 247 12.26 18.32 -9.27
C ASP A 247 10.86 17.82 -9.63
N LEU A 248 10.69 16.49 -9.64
CA LEU A 248 9.42 15.86 -9.99
C LEU A 248 8.31 16.24 -8.99
N LEU A 249 8.61 16.20 -7.70
CA LEU A 249 7.68 16.63 -6.65
C LEU A 249 7.33 18.12 -6.80
N SER A 250 8.33 18.97 -7.11
CA SER A 250 8.12 20.39 -7.35
C SER A 250 7.21 20.66 -8.55
N GLU A 251 7.35 19.91 -9.66
CA GLU A 251 6.50 20.06 -10.84
C GLU A 251 5.06 19.62 -10.53
N TRP A 252 4.84 18.52 -9.83
CA TRP A 252 3.52 18.08 -9.41
C TRP A 252 2.84 19.08 -8.49
N GLU A 253 3.57 19.68 -7.54
CA GLU A 253 3.04 20.75 -6.68
C GLU A 253 2.61 21.99 -7.49
N LYS A 254 3.42 22.43 -8.47
CA LYS A 254 3.09 23.53 -9.36
C LYS A 254 1.84 23.27 -10.19
N GLU A 255 1.63 22.02 -10.61
CA GLU A 255 0.43 21.61 -11.32
C GLU A 255 -0.78 21.40 -10.40
N GLY A 256 -0.60 21.55 -9.08
CA GLY A 256 -1.64 21.43 -8.06
C GLY A 256 -1.93 20.01 -7.62
N TYR A 257 -1.04 19.07 -7.87
CA TYR A 257 -1.14 17.71 -7.33
C TYR A 257 -0.64 17.65 -5.89
N SER A 258 -1.28 16.78 -5.10
CA SER A 258 -0.82 16.38 -3.76
C SER A 258 -0.31 14.94 -3.81
N VAL A 259 0.88 14.68 -3.25
CA VAL A 259 1.41 13.32 -3.12
C VAL A 259 1.04 12.77 -1.75
N LEU A 260 0.18 11.76 -1.73
CA LEU A 260 -0.44 11.21 -0.53
C LEU A 260 -0.10 9.72 -0.35
N PRO A 261 -0.15 9.18 0.88
CA PRO A 261 0.03 7.76 1.10
C PRO A 261 -1.16 6.95 0.56
N ILE A 262 -0.91 5.74 0.07
CA ILE A 262 -1.96 4.85 -0.45
C ILE A 262 -3.04 4.49 0.59
N SER A 263 -2.78 4.70 1.89
CA SER A 263 -3.77 4.51 2.94
C SER A 263 -4.95 5.50 2.87
N GLU A 264 -4.80 6.60 2.14
CA GLU A 264 -5.89 7.54 1.87
C GLU A 264 -6.75 7.12 0.65
N LEU A 265 -6.35 6.06 -0.04
CA LEU A 265 -7.09 5.50 -1.15
C LEU A 265 -7.87 4.27 -0.64
N GLU A 266 -9.18 4.40 -0.48
CA GLU A 266 -10.02 3.34 0.10
C GLU A 266 -10.12 2.11 -0.83
N ALA A 267 -10.42 2.34 -2.10
CA ALA A 267 -10.44 1.35 -3.16
C ALA A 267 -10.31 2.05 -4.52
N SER A 268 -9.82 1.32 -5.51
CA SER A 268 -9.83 1.83 -6.87
C SER A 268 -11.26 1.81 -7.43
N PRO A 269 -11.62 2.77 -8.32
CA PRO A 269 -12.90 2.74 -8.98
C PRO A 269 -13.03 1.47 -9.83
N ASN A 270 -14.25 0.99 -10.04
CA ASN A 270 -14.50 -0.09 -10.99
C ASN A 270 -14.02 0.32 -12.38
N ARG A 271 -13.48 -0.65 -13.12
CA ARG A 271 -12.85 -0.46 -14.45
C ARG A 271 -13.89 -0.23 -15.54
#